data_a4ef4bbeb802caf26b603d2d9c4f256d
#
_entry.id   a4ef4bbeb802caf26b603d2d9c4f256d
#
_cell.length_a   1.000
_cell.length_b   1.000
_cell.length_c   1.000
_cell.angle_alpha   90.00
_cell.angle_beta   90.00
_cell.angle_gamma   90.00
#
_symmetry.space_group_name_H-M   'P 1'
#
loop_
_entity.id
_entity.type
_entity.pdbx_description
1 polymer ?
#
loop_
_entity_poly.entity_id
_entity_poly.type
_entity_poly.pdbx_seq_one_letter_code
_entity_poly.pdbx_strand_id
1 'polypeptide(L)'
;MVFEVERLKMKRFFVIVFAVLTSLSMWAQELSDNPSRPNLVDSLTGVELVQDSTVGVLLNAVMRGKLELVELDGYRVQVYSSNQQQTAKAEALNLEDKLKDKINQTVYVQYIPPFWKVRIGDFRTYNEAKEYKNEFVELYPKLMGDTYIVRDKIQVWQ
;
A
#
# COMPACT_ATOMS: atom_id res chain seq x y z
N MET A 1 -14.06 66.68 11.18
CA MET A 1 -12.88 66.39 12.05
C MET A 1 -12.87 65.01 12.68
N VAL A 2 -14.02 64.43 12.95
CA VAL A 2 -14.09 63.06 13.55
C VAL A 2 -13.79 61.94 12.53
N PHE A 3 -14.19 62.10 11.28
CA PHE A 3 -14.00 61.09 10.22
C PHE A 3 -12.55 60.88 9.77
N GLU A 4 -11.69 61.86 9.91
CA GLU A 4 -10.25 61.76 9.54
C GLU A 4 -9.48 60.92 10.58
N VAL A 5 -9.83 61.04 11.86
CA VAL A 5 -9.16 60.33 12.95
C VAL A 5 -9.44 58.81 12.88
N GLU A 6 -10.64 58.43 12.51
CA GLU A 6 -11.02 57.01 12.33
C GLU A 6 -10.31 56.36 11.12
N ARG A 7 -10.14 57.11 10.02
CA ARG A 7 -9.37 56.62 8.85
C ARG A 7 -7.90 56.42 9.17
N LEU A 8 -7.32 57.27 9.99
CA LEU A 8 -5.92 57.13 10.42
C LEU A 8 -5.72 55.96 11.36
N LYS A 9 -6.66 55.70 12.26
CA LYS A 9 -6.62 54.51 13.14
C LYS A 9 -6.77 53.22 12.35
N MET A 10 -7.66 53.17 11.37
CA MET A 10 -7.86 52.01 10.51
C MET A 10 -6.63 51.71 9.64
N LYS A 11 -5.99 52.73 9.06
CA LYS A 11 -4.73 52.55 8.31
C LYS A 11 -3.59 52.04 9.18
N ARG A 12 -3.45 52.52 10.40
CA ARG A 12 -2.43 52.03 11.35
C ARG A 12 -2.71 50.61 11.79
N PHE A 13 -3.98 50.24 11.98
CA PHE A 13 -4.36 48.86 12.28
C PHE A 13 -4.01 47.89 11.15
N PHE A 14 -4.30 48.26 9.89
CA PHE A 14 -3.94 47.46 8.72
C PHE A 14 -2.42 47.29 8.54
N VAL A 15 -1.63 48.32 8.83
CA VAL A 15 -0.16 48.27 8.76
C VAL A 15 0.39 47.32 9.83
N ILE A 16 -0.16 47.35 11.05
CA ILE A 16 0.26 46.46 12.13
C ILE A 16 -0.11 45.00 11.83
N VAL A 17 -1.32 44.74 11.32
CA VAL A 17 -1.76 43.39 10.93
C VAL A 17 -0.91 42.84 9.78
N PHE A 18 -0.57 43.67 8.81
CA PHE A 18 0.30 43.28 7.68
C PHE A 18 1.74 42.98 8.14
N ALA A 19 2.28 43.76 9.09
CA ALA A 19 3.61 43.55 9.66
C ALA A 19 3.67 42.25 10.48
N VAL A 20 2.59 41.86 11.20
CA VAL A 20 2.50 40.61 11.94
C VAL A 20 2.37 39.41 11.01
N LEU A 21 1.63 39.53 9.90
CA LEU A 21 1.50 38.47 8.89
C LEU A 21 2.81 38.17 8.15
N THR A 22 3.65 39.18 7.93
CA THR A 22 4.95 38.99 7.28
C THR A 22 6.02 38.39 8.20
N SER A 23 5.88 38.54 9.52
CA SER A 23 6.80 37.94 10.48
C SER A 23 6.54 36.44 10.71
N LEU A 24 5.34 35.94 10.43
CA LEU A 24 4.99 34.49 10.54
C LEU A 24 5.50 33.64 9.38
N SER A 25 5.85 34.25 8.23
CA SER A 25 6.36 33.50 7.08
C SER A 25 7.86 33.16 7.17
N MET A 26 8.58 33.68 8.14
CA MET A 26 10.02 33.45 8.28
C MET A 26 10.39 32.20 9.10
N TRP A 27 9.39 31.53 9.69
CA TRP A 27 9.63 30.31 10.49
C TRP A 27 9.29 29.00 9.74
N ALA A 28 8.87 29.08 8.47
CA ALA A 28 8.45 27.92 7.69
C ALA A 28 9.53 27.42 6.70
N GLN A 29 10.76 27.93 6.71
CA GLN A 29 11.81 27.57 5.75
C GLN A 29 12.96 26.74 6.32
N GLU A 30 12.86 26.21 7.52
CA GLU A 30 13.96 25.42 8.11
C GLU A 30 13.59 23.94 8.31
N LEU A 31 12.73 23.39 7.44
CA LEU A 31 12.42 21.95 7.44
C LEU A 31 12.69 21.28 6.10
N SER A 32 13.69 21.78 5.35
CA SER A 32 14.12 21.14 4.10
C SER A 32 15.62 21.28 3.95
N ASP A 33 16.36 20.53 4.71
CA ASP A 33 17.69 20.00 4.38
C ASP A 33 18.24 19.27 5.61
N ASN A 34 17.82 18.02 5.80
CA ASN A 34 18.58 17.11 6.62
C ASN A 34 19.01 15.90 5.77
N PRO A 35 20.19 15.97 5.13
CA PRO A 35 20.73 14.86 4.35
C PRO A 35 21.29 13.71 5.20
N SER A 36 21.11 13.75 6.50
CA SER A 36 21.57 12.70 7.43
C SER A 36 20.46 12.30 8.40
N ARG A 37 19.48 11.55 7.87
CA ARG A 37 18.77 10.62 8.78
C ARG A 37 19.80 9.56 9.13
N PRO A 38 20.23 9.45 10.41
CA PRO A 38 21.07 8.33 10.82
C PRO A 38 20.27 7.07 10.46
N ASN A 39 20.92 6.14 9.75
CA ASN A 39 20.34 4.83 9.52
C ASN A 39 19.92 4.30 10.88
N LEU A 40 18.63 3.99 11.05
CA LEU A 40 18.09 3.39 12.27
C LEU A 40 18.87 2.14 12.67
N VAL A 41 19.58 1.53 11.73
CA VAL A 41 20.47 0.37 11.91
C VAL A 41 21.75 0.75 12.65
N ASP A 42 22.29 1.95 12.45
CA ASP A 42 23.53 2.39 13.11
C ASP A 42 23.33 2.77 14.59
N SER A 43 22.09 2.97 15.04
CA SER A 43 21.75 3.26 16.43
C SER A 43 21.49 2.01 17.28
N LEU A 44 21.47 0.82 16.69
CA LEU A 44 21.30 -0.46 17.38
C LEU A 44 22.66 -1.06 17.74
N THR A 45 23.44 -0.35 18.53
CA THR A 45 24.64 -0.87 19.15
C THR A 45 24.27 -1.99 20.15
N GLY A 46 24.50 -3.25 19.76
CA GLY A 46 24.34 -4.43 20.62
C GLY A 46 23.37 -5.51 20.14
N VAL A 47 22.72 -5.31 18.98
CA VAL A 47 21.92 -6.36 18.34
C VAL A 47 22.73 -6.90 17.14
N GLU A 48 23.23 -8.13 17.26
CA GLU A 48 23.80 -8.85 16.13
C GLU A 48 22.67 -9.20 15.17
N LEU A 49 22.38 -8.26 14.26
CA LEU A 49 21.45 -8.48 13.16
C LEU A 49 22.12 -9.43 12.16
N VAL A 50 21.87 -10.73 12.30
CA VAL A 50 22.13 -11.69 11.24
C VAL A 50 21.11 -11.39 10.12
N GLN A 51 21.30 -10.29 9.41
CA GLN A 51 20.58 -10.03 8.18
C GLN A 51 21.21 -10.89 7.09
N ASP A 52 20.39 -11.74 6.49
CA ASP A 52 20.74 -12.34 5.21
C ASP A 52 21.13 -11.21 4.25
N SER A 53 22.34 -11.29 3.69
CA SER A 53 22.88 -10.31 2.76
C SER A 53 21.92 -10.00 1.58
N THR A 54 21.07 -10.94 1.24
CA THR A 54 20.03 -10.85 0.22
C THR A 54 19.00 -9.76 0.55
N VAL A 55 18.58 -9.63 1.83
CA VAL A 55 17.61 -8.62 2.26
C VAL A 55 18.20 -7.21 2.12
N GLY A 56 19.46 -7.02 2.48
CA GLY A 56 20.14 -5.72 2.33
C GLY A 56 20.29 -5.29 0.86
N VAL A 57 20.58 -6.23 -0.02
CA VAL A 57 20.68 -5.98 -1.47
C VAL A 57 19.33 -5.62 -2.06
N LEU A 58 18.26 -6.35 -1.71
CA LEU A 58 16.89 -6.08 -2.15
C LEU A 58 16.41 -4.70 -1.67
N LEU A 59 16.60 -4.38 -0.40
CA LEU A 59 16.21 -3.10 0.16
C LEU A 59 16.94 -1.93 -0.52
N ASN A 60 18.24 -2.06 -0.75
CA ASN A 60 19.02 -1.07 -1.47
C ASN A 60 18.58 -0.92 -2.94
N ALA A 61 18.17 -2.01 -3.60
CA ALA A 61 17.68 -1.97 -4.97
C ALA A 61 16.32 -1.25 -5.05
N VAL A 62 15.41 -1.51 -4.12
CA VAL A 62 14.12 -0.79 -3.99
C VAL A 62 14.35 0.70 -3.71
N MET A 63 15.22 1.04 -2.75
CA MET A 63 15.50 2.43 -2.39
C MET A 63 16.18 3.23 -3.52
N ARG A 64 16.91 2.54 -4.41
CA ARG A 64 17.56 3.16 -5.60
C ARG A 64 16.63 3.20 -6.82
N GLY A 65 15.36 2.77 -6.70
CA GLY A 65 14.42 2.71 -7.82
C GLY A 65 14.86 1.72 -8.92
N LYS A 66 15.65 0.70 -8.56
CA LYS A 66 16.11 -0.33 -9.52
C LYS A 66 15.17 -1.52 -9.63
N LEU A 67 14.21 -1.64 -8.69
CA LEU A 67 13.18 -2.66 -8.76
C LEU A 67 11.89 -2.03 -9.26
N GLU A 68 11.40 -2.51 -10.35
CA GLU A 68 10.11 -2.12 -10.92
C GLU A 68 9.10 -3.25 -10.74
N LEU A 69 7.85 -2.88 -10.47
CA LEU A 69 6.74 -3.81 -10.45
C LEU A 69 6.31 -4.07 -11.89
N VAL A 70 6.56 -5.26 -12.39
CA VAL A 70 6.21 -5.64 -13.76
C VAL A 70 5.07 -6.64 -13.77
N GLU A 71 4.24 -6.55 -14.81
CA GLU A 71 3.15 -7.46 -15.04
C GLU A 71 3.59 -8.58 -15.99
N LEU A 72 3.45 -9.82 -15.55
CA LEU A 72 3.80 -11.01 -16.31
C LEU A 72 2.63 -12.00 -16.39
N ASP A 73 2.68 -12.90 -17.37
CA ASP A 73 1.77 -14.04 -17.40
C ASP A 73 2.15 -15.03 -16.31
N GLY A 74 1.18 -15.45 -15.51
CA GLY A 74 1.39 -16.38 -14.42
C GLY A 74 0.09 -17.05 -13.97
N TYR A 75 0.02 -17.39 -12.70
CA TYR A 75 -1.09 -18.14 -12.12
C TYR A 75 -1.55 -17.52 -10.81
N ARG A 76 -2.86 -17.57 -10.57
CA ARG A 76 -3.51 -17.23 -9.30
C ARG A 76 -4.41 -18.36 -8.86
N VAL A 77 -4.67 -18.44 -7.57
CA VAL A 77 -5.66 -19.35 -7.01
C VAL A 77 -6.97 -18.61 -6.84
N GLN A 78 -7.99 -18.94 -7.62
CA GLN A 78 -9.32 -18.40 -7.48
C GLN A 78 -10.08 -19.17 -6.39
N VAL A 79 -10.66 -18.45 -5.44
CA VAL A 79 -11.34 -19.02 -4.25
C VAL A 79 -12.81 -18.62 -4.15
N TYR A 80 -13.26 -17.74 -5.05
CA TYR A 80 -14.65 -17.33 -5.10
C TYR A 80 -15.00 -16.82 -6.50
N SER A 81 -16.22 -17.08 -6.95
CA SER A 81 -16.80 -16.53 -8.17
C SER A 81 -18.33 -16.55 -8.09
N SER A 82 -18.96 -15.39 -8.20
CA SER A 82 -20.43 -15.29 -8.21
C SER A 82 -20.90 -14.16 -9.11
N ASN A 83 -22.05 -14.36 -9.74
CA ASN A 83 -22.73 -13.38 -10.59
C ASN A 83 -24.02 -12.84 -9.95
N GLN A 84 -24.25 -13.09 -8.66
CA GLN A 84 -25.43 -12.60 -7.93
C GLN A 84 -25.34 -11.08 -7.77
N GLN A 85 -26.15 -10.34 -8.50
CA GLN A 85 -26.05 -8.88 -8.60
C GLN A 85 -26.14 -8.15 -7.24
N GLN A 86 -26.89 -8.68 -6.30
CA GLN A 86 -27.14 -8.02 -5.01
C GLN A 86 -26.09 -8.34 -3.95
N THR A 87 -25.52 -9.54 -3.94
CA THR A 87 -24.69 -10.04 -2.83
C THR A 87 -23.25 -10.31 -3.21
N ALA A 88 -22.97 -10.69 -4.46
CA ALA A 88 -21.64 -11.14 -4.88
C ALA A 88 -20.50 -10.17 -4.56
N LYS A 89 -20.73 -8.86 -4.73
CA LYS A 89 -19.72 -7.84 -4.38
C LYS A 89 -19.43 -7.83 -2.88
N ALA A 90 -20.48 -7.81 -2.06
CA ALA A 90 -20.35 -7.77 -0.60
C ALA A 90 -19.68 -9.04 -0.06
N GLU A 91 -20.04 -10.20 -0.61
CA GLU A 91 -19.45 -11.49 -0.28
C GLU A 91 -17.96 -11.55 -0.66
N ALA A 92 -17.60 -11.07 -1.85
CA ALA A 92 -16.22 -11.01 -2.31
C ALA A 92 -15.35 -10.13 -1.40
N LEU A 93 -15.80 -8.92 -1.06
CA LEU A 93 -15.10 -8.01 -0.15
C LEU A 93 -14.99 -8.55 1.27
N ASN A 94 -16.06 -9.19 1.79
CA ASN A 94 -16.03 -9.83 3.11
C ASN A 94 -15.03 -10.99 3.14
N LEU A 95 -14.93 -11.76 2.04
CA LEU A 95 -13.95 -12.84 1.93
C LEU A 95 -12.52 -12.30 1.88
N GLU A 96 -12.26 -11.21 1.13
CA GLU A 96 -10.99 -10.51 1.13
C GLU A 96 -10.59 -10.08 2.53
N ASP A 97 -11.49 -9.38 3.25
CA ASP A 97 -11.24 -8.91 4.62
C ASP A 97 -10.93 -10.05 5.60
N LYS A 98 -11.57 -11.21 5.43
CA LYS A 98 -11.29 -12.39 6.25
C LYS A 98 -9.97 -13.06 5.96
N LEU A 99 -9.49 -12.97 4.73
CA LEU A 99 -8.30 -13.67 4.29
C LEU A 99 -7.04 -12.82 4.44
N LYS A 100 -7.07 -11.52 4.14
CA LYS A 100 -5.89 -10.64 4.11
C LYS A 100 -5.05 -10.64 5.39
N ASP A 101 -5.70 -10.83 6.56
CA ASP A 101 -5.01 -10.86 7.86
C ASP A 101 -4.54 -12.27 8.25
N LYS A 102 -4.89 -13.29 7.48
CA LYS A 102 -4.65 -14.70 7.84
C LYS A 102 -3.69 -15.42 6.90
N ILE A 103 -3.47 -14.86 5.71
CA ILE A 103 -2.60 -15.44 4.71
C ILE A 103 -1.53 -14.44 4.30
N ASN A 104 -0.36 -14.94 3.92
CA ASN A 104 0.78 -14.10 3.51
C ASN A 104 0.70 -13.65 2.04
N GLN A 105 -0.23 -14.21 1.27
CA GLN A 105 -0.40 -13.91 -0.14
C GLN A 105 -1.37 -12.75 -0.34
N THR A 106 -1.14 -11.95 -1.38
CA THR A 106 -2.05 -10.87 -1.75
C THR A 106 -3.40 -11.41 -2.20
N VAL A 107 -4.48 -10.81 -1.71
CA VAL A 107 -5.86 -11.14 -2.11
C VAL A 107 -6.36 -10.08 -3.08
N TYR A 108 -6.91 -10.51 -4.19
CA TYR A 108 -7.42 -9.65 -5.26
C TYR A 108 -8.93 -9.85 -5.42
N VAL A 109 -9.70 -8.78 -5.32
CA VAL A 109 -11.13 -8.76 -5.67
C VAL A 109 -11.28 -8.08 -7.01
N GLN A 110 -11.86 -8.77 -7.99
CA GLN A 110 -12.02 -8.28 -9.35
C GLN A 110 -13.45 -8.51 -9.85
N TYR A 111 -13.98 -7.52 -10.56
CA TYR A 111 -15.20 -7.69 -11.33
C TYR A 111 -14.84 -8.00 -12.78
N ILE A 112 -15.06 -9.24 -13.18
CA ILE A 112 -14.93 -9.69 -14.57
C ILE A 112 -16.33 -10.07 -15.04
N PRO A 113 -17.03 -9.17 -15.76
CA PRO A 113 -18.45 -9.32 -16.08
C PRO A 113 -18.81 -10.71 -16.61
N PRO A 114 -19.88 -11.31 -16.09
CA PRO A 114 -20.78 -10.81 -15.04
C PRO A 114 -20.42 -11.21 -13.62
N PHE A 115 -19.19 -11.69 -13.35
CA PHE A 115 -18.78 -12.31 -12.10
C PHE A 115 -17.91 -11.40 -11.23
N TRP A 116 -18.17 -11.38 -9.91
CA TRP A 116 -17.22 -10.98 -8.90
C TRP A 116 -16.35 -12.19 -8.54
N LYS A 117 -15.04 -11.99 -8.53
CA LYS A 117 -14.06 -13.05 -8.28
C LYS A 117 -13.08 -12.63 -7.22
N VAL A 118 -12.67 -13.61 -6.37
CA VAL A 118 -11.57 -13.45 -5.42
C VAL A 118 -10.45 -14.39 -5.82
N ARG A 119 -9.26 -13.84 -5.99
CA ARG A 119 -8.04 -14.56 -6.39
C ARG A 119 -6.93 -14.28 -5.40
N ILE A 120 -6.04 -15.25 -5.22
CA ILE A 120 -4.96 -15.19 -4.23
C ILE A 120 -3.63 -15.47 -4.93
N GLY A 121 -2.63 -14.69 -4.54
CA GLY A 121 -1.22 -14.86 -4.87
C GLY A 121 -0.85 -14.50 -6.30
N ASP A 122 0.46 -14.38 -6.50
CA ASP A 122 1.11 -14.11 -7.77
C ASP A 122 2.16 -15.21 -7.99
N PHE A 123 1.77 -16.31 -8.62
CA PHE A 123 2.62 -17.48 -8.82
C PHE A 123 3.17 -17.51 -10.23
N ARG A 124 4.48 -17.63 -10.37
CA ARG A 124 5.14 -17.71 -11.69
C ARG A 124 4.88 -19.01 -12.40
N THR A 125 4.74 -20.11 -11.65
CA THR A 125 4.54 -21.45 -12.19
C THR A 125 3.23 -22.08 -11.72
N TYR A 126 2.72 -23.00 -12.51
CA TYR A 126 1.55 -23.80 -12.15
C TYR A 126 1.80 -24.66 -10.89
N ASN A 127 3.03 -25.17 -10.72
CA ASN A 127 3.36 -26.00 -9.57
C ASN A 127 3.33 -25.23 -8.26
N GLU A 128 3.88 -24.01 -8.22
CA GLU A 128 3.77 -23.11 -7.05
C GLU A 128 2.30 -22.83 -6.69
N ALA A 129 1.47 -22.50 -7.68
CA ALA A 129 0.05 -22.29 -7.47
C ALA A 129 -0.68 -23.54 -6.97
N LYS A 130 -0.25 -24.73 -7.42
CA LYS A 130 -0.82 -26.02 -7.01
C LYS A 130 -0.45 -26.37 -5.57
N GLU A 131 0.79 -26.17 -5.18
CA GLU A 131 1.24 -26.39 -3.81
C GLU A 131 0.47 -25.47 -2.85
N TYR A 132 0.45 -24.17 -3.15
CA TYR A 132 -0.31 -23.21 -2.36
C TYR A 132 -1.81 -23.56 -2.30
N LYS A 133 -2.43 -23.93 -3.42
CA LYS A 133 -3.85 -24.34 -3.44
C LYS A 133 -4.10 -25.50 -2.49
N ASN A 134 -3.22 -26.52 -2.47
CA ASN A 134 -3.38 -27.68 -1.60
C ASN A 134 -3.32 -27.28 -0.12
N GLU A 135 -2.34 -26.49 0.28
CA GLU A 135 -2.23 -25.94 1.64
C GLU A 135 -3.46 -25.09 2.01
N PHE A 136 -3.90 -24.24 1.09
CA PHE A 136 -5.06 -23.37 1.30
C PHE A 136 -6.34 -24.18 1.54
N VAL A 137 -6.58 -25.22 0.78
CA VAL A 137 -7.77 -26.08 0.91
C VAL A 137 -7.75 -26.88 2.21
N GLU A 138 -6.60 -27.28 2.72
CA GLU A 138 -6.46 -27.92 4.03
C GLU A 138 -6.86 -26.96 5.17
N LEU A 139 -6.46 -25.69 5.06
CA LEU A 139 -6.79 -24.66 6.05
C LEU A 139 -8.24 -24.17 5.93
N TYR A 140 -8.79 -24.16 4.71
CA TYR A 140 -10.12 -23.62 4.39
C TYR A 140 -10.99 -24.63 3.62
N PRO A 141 -11.33 -25.79 4.20
CA PRO A 141 -12.04 -26.87 3.49
C PRO A 141 -13.41 -26.44 2.96
N LYS A 142 -14.03 -25.43 3.55
CA LYS A 142 -15.33 -24.89 3.10
C LYS A 142 -15.25 -24.19 1.72
N LEU A 143 -14.07 -23.73 1.32
CA LEU A 143 -13.82 -23.07 0.03
C LEU A 143 -13.32 -24.04 -1.05
N MET A 144 -13.13 -25.31 -0.71
CA MET A 144 -12.56 -26.32 -1.62
C MET A 144 -13.28 -26.42 -2.97
N GLY A 145 -14.63 -26.36 -2.95
CA GLY A 145 -15.44 -26.50 -4.17
C GLY A 145 -15.26 -25.38 -5.19
N ASP A 146 -14.92 -24.18 -4.72
CA ASP A 146 -14.73 -22.98 -5.55
C ASP A 146 -13.27 -22.67 -5.83
N THR A 147 -12.33 -23.49 -5.28
CA THR A 147 -10.90 -23.23 -5.33
C THR A 147 -10.24 -23.94 -6.51
N TYR A 148 -9.75 -23.17 -7.50
CA TYR A 148 -9.02 -23.68 -8.65
C TYR A 148 -7.96 -22.68 -9.14
N ILE A 149 -6.98 -23.20 -9.92
CA ILE A 149 -5.89 -22.41 -10.46
C ILE A 149 -6.33 -21.79 -11.78
N VAL A 150 -6.06 -20.49 -11.94
CA VAL A 150 -6.34 -19.74 -13.17
C VAL A 150 -5.07 -19.11 -13.72
N ARG A 151 -4.96 -18.98 -15.03
CA ARG A 151 -3.96 -18.11 -15.66
C ARG A 151 -4.42 -16.67 -15.50
N ASP A 152 -3.49 -15.80 -15.11
CA ASP A 152 -3.74 -14.39 -14.86
C ASP A 152 -2.47 -13.58 -15.08
N LYS A 153 -2.65 -12.26 -15.16
CA LYS A 153 -1.53 -11.32 -15.07
C LYS A 153 -1.13 -11.16 -13.61
N ILE A 154 0.11 -11.45 -13.31
CA ILE A 154 0.69 -11.38 -11.97
C ILE A 154 1.63 -10.19 -11.87
N GLN A 155 1.80 -9.68 -10.65
CA GLN A 155 2.71 -8.57 -10.37
C GLN A 155 3.94 -9.10 -9.65
N VAL A 156 5.11 -8.87 -10.23
CA VAL A 156 6.38 -9.31 -9.65
C VAL A 156 7.41 -8.19 -9.70
N TRP A 157 8.26 -8.14 -8.69
CA TRP A 157 9.41 -7.23 -8.67
C TRP A 157 10.54 -7.79 -9.54
N GLN A 158 11.10 -6.93 -10.42
CA GLN A 158 12.28 -7.20 -11.23
C GLN A 158 13.33 -6.10 -11.07
#